data_77c147e2ec2e007e15dd5ae98af1f776
#
_entry.id   77c147e2ec2e007e15dd5ae98af1f776
#
_cell.length_a   1.000
_cell.length_b   1.000
_cell.length_c   1.000
_cell.angle_alpha   90.00
_cell.angle_beta   90.00
_cell.angle_gamma   90.00
#
_symmetry.space_group_name_H-M   'P 1'
#
loop_
_entity.id
_entity.type
_entity.pdbx_description
1 polymer ?
#
loop_
_entity_poly.entity_id
_entity_poly.type
_entity_poly.pdbx_seq_one_letter_code
_entity_poly.pdbx_strand_id
1 'polypeptide(L)'
;YYNGNQIGALLLNYRIKQTEGLSNRIMFQSIVSGGLAKSLAQYHTVNFKEVLTGFKYIAAEIRHLSPEQNFIFGYEESYGFLARPFVRDKDAIQIVPLMIKYAAELKNKGRMLKDELEDITRNVGNFNDKLFSHTFEGTQGKAKIENIMTQFRSETPSEMCGLKVIAIEDFETGKKTDLQNDEVSDITLPKANVIKIYFNEGFIALRPSGTEPKIKLYVSLSCDHFDVVAQKMNDAIFNS
;
A
#
# COMPACT_ATOMS: atom_id res chain seq x y z
N TYR A 1 -4.48 5.20 18.09
CA TYR A 1 -3.55 5.78 17.10
C TYR A 1 -3.96 5.33 15.71
N TYR A 2 -3.80 6.22 14.70
CA TYR A 2 -3.98 5.86 13.29
C TYR A 2 -2.66 5.33 12.72
N ASN A 3 -2.74 4.28 11.91
CA ASN A 3 -1.58 3.82 11.14
C ASN A 3 -1.36 4.69 9.89
N GLY A 4 -0.24 4.48 9.19
CA GLY A 4 0.12 5.28 8.02
C GLY A 4 -0.88 5.20 6.86
N ASN A 5 -1.52 4.04 6.64
CA ASN A 5 -2.55 3.87 5.62
C ASN A 5 -3.84 4.64 5.97
N GLN A 6 -4.25 4.61 7.23
CA GLN A 6 -5.42 5.38 7.71
C GLN A 6 -5.18 6.89 7.60
N ILE A 7 -3.99 7.37 7.99
CA ILE A 7 -3.61 8.77 7.82
C ILE A 7 -3.54 9.12 6.33
N GLY A 8 -2.99 8.23 5.50
CA GLY A 8 -2.94 8.39 4.04
C GLY A 8 -4.32 8.56 3.44
N ALA A 9 -5.28 7.71 3.82
CA ALA A 9 -6.66 7.80 3.34
C ALA A 9 -7.37 9.09 3.82
N LEU A 10 -7.20 9.48 5.09
CA LEU A 10 -7.75 10.74 5.63
C LEU A 10 -7.19 11.96 4.89
N LEU A 11 -5.88 12.02 4.68
CA LEU A 11 -5.23 13.13 3.95
C LEU A 11 -5.65 13.14 2.49
N LEU A 12 -5.73 12.00 1.83
CA LEU A 12 -6.22 11.89 0.47
C LEU A 12 -7.66 12.39 0.35
N ASN A 13 -8.55 11.97 1.26
CA ASN A 13 -9.93 12.44 1.30
C ASN A 13 -10.01 13.96 1.42
N TYR A 14 -9.21 14.55 2.28
CA TYR A 14 -9.14 16.00 2.42
C TYR A 14 -8.59 16.68 1.16
N ARG A 15 -7.56 16.11 0.53
CA ARG A 15 -7.01 16.62 -0.72
C ARG A 15 -7.99 16.51 -1.88
N ILE A 16 -8.77 15.44 -1.97
CA ILE A 16 -9.85 15.27 -2.95
C ILE A 16 -10.85 16.42 -2.83
N LYS A 17 -11.32 16.73 -1.62
CA LYS A 17 -12.24 17.85 -1.35
C LYS A 17 -11.63 19.21 -1.74
N GLN A 18 -10.34 19.42 -1.46
CA GLN A 18 -9.65 20.67 -1.80
C GLN A 18 -9.37 20.86 -3.29
N THR A 19 -9.41 19.80 -4.08
CA THR A 19 -9.06 19.78 -5.50
C THR A 19 -10.24 19.39 -6.39
N GLU A 20 -11.46 19.53 -5.91
CA GLU A 20 -12.68 19.07 -6.58
C GLU A 20 -12.86 19.69 -7.98
N GLY A 21 -12.42 20.92 -8.19
CA GLY A 21 -12.47 21.60 -9.50
C GLY A 21 -11.35 21.24 -10.49
N LEU A 22 -10.37 20.41 -10.10
CA LEU A 22 -9.27 20.01 -10.98
C LEU A 22 -9.63 18.76 -11.78
N SER A 23 -9.36 18.79 -13.09
CA SER A 23 -9.41 17.61 -13.95
C SER A 23 -8.15 16.75 -13.80
N ASN A 24 -8.18 15.51 -14.31
CA ASN A 24 -7.02 14.62 -14.38
C ASN A 24 -6.21 14.53 -13.08
N ARG A 25 -6.91 14.49 -11.93
CA ARG A 25 -6.28 14.34 -10.63
C ARG A 25 -5.58 12.99 -10.53
N ILE A 26 -4.38 12.96 -9.95
CA ILE A 26 -3.61 11.73 -9.78
C ILE A 26 -2.96 11.68 -8.39
N MET A 27 -2.97 10.48 -7.80
CA MET A 27 -2.23 10.15 -6.59
C MET A 27 -1.24 9.01 -6.84
N PHE A 28 -0.21 8.94 -6.00
CA PHE A 28 0.79 7.88 -6.01
C PHE A 28 0.87 7.21 -4.64
N GLN A 29 1.05 5.88 -4.63
CA GLN A 29 1.34 5.15 -3.40
C GLN A 29 2.38 4.05 -3.65
N SER A 30 3.02 3.55 -2.58
CA SER A 30 3.89 2.39 -2.70
C SER A 30 3.09 1.12 -2.97
N ILE A 31 3.69 0.14 -3.65
CA ILE A 31 3.06 -1.17 -3.92
C ILE A 31 2.67 -1.95 -2.67
N VAL A 32 3.21 -1.58 -1.51
CA VAL A 32 2.92 -2.20 -0.21
C VAL A 32 1.99 -1.36 0.67
N SER A 33 1.61 -0.17 0.21
CA SER A 33 0.59 0.66 0.88
C SER A 33 -0.78 0.00 0.77
N GLY A 34 -1.60 0.14 1.82
CA GLY A 34 -2.88 -0.57 1.94
C GLY A 34 -3.94 -0.19 0.90
N GLY A 35 -4.96 -1.04 0.81
CA GLY A 35 -6.04 -0.90 -0.17
C GLY A 35 -6.96 0.31 0.01
N LEU A 36 -7.04 0.87 1.24
CA LEU A 36 -8.02 1.90 1.58
C LEU A 36 -7.91 3.17 0.73
N ALA A 37 -6.69 3.73 0.58
CA ALA A 37 -6.49 4.95 -0.20
C ALA A 37 -6.68 4.72 -1.71
N LYS A 38 -6.27 3.54 -2.22
CA LYS A 38 -6.51 3.13 -3.59
C LYS A 38 -8.01 3.06 -3.90
N SER A 39 -8.79 2.37 -3.05
CA SER A 39 -10.24 2.26 -3.21
C SER A 39 -10.92 3.63 -3.10
N LEU A 40 -10.45 4.52 -2.21
CA LEU A 40 -10.94 5.89 -2.10
C LEU A 40 -10.66 6.70 -3.38
N ALA A 41 -9.47 6.57 -3.96
CA ALA A 41 -9.13 7.23 -5.23
C ALA A 41 -10.06 6.77 -6.35
N GLN A 42 -10.31 5.47 -6.47
CA GLN A 42 -11.24 4.88 -7.44
C GLN A 42 -12.66 5.40 -7.25
N TYR A 43 -13.16 5.42 -6.01
CA TYR A 43 -14.50 5.90 -5.67
C TYR A 43 -14.71 7.36 -6.11
N HIS A 44 -13.69 8.21 -5.99
CA HIS A 44 -13.75 9.62 -6.38
C HIS A 44 -13.20 9.91 -7.80
N THR A 45 -13.01 8.89 -8.62
CA THR A 45 -12.49 9.04 -10.01
C THR A 45 -11.17 9.81 -10.05
N VAL A 46 -10.31 9.55 -9.07
CA VAL A 46 -8.92 10.03 -9.03
C VAL A 46 -8.02 8.95 -9.62
N ASN A 47 -7.24 9.30 -10.62
CA ASN A 47 -6.23 8.39 -11.16
C ASN A 47 -5.24 8.01 -10.06
N PHE A 48 -4.78 6.77 -10.06
CA PHE A 48 -3.74 6.35 -9.12
C PHE A 48 -2.69 5.51 -9.84
N LYS A 49 -1.48 5.53 -9.29
CA LYS A 49 -0.39 4.67 -9.73
C LYS A 49 0.36 4.14 -8.52
N GLU A 50 0.62 2.85 -8.53
CA GLU A 50 1.49 2.19 -7.54
C GLU A 50 2.93 2.26 -8.04
N VAL A 51 3.87 2.49 -7.11
CA VAL A 51 5.31 2.55 -7.38
C VAL A 51 6.07 1.68 -6.38
N LEU A 52 7.31 1.34 -6.66
CA LEU A 52 8.16 0.62 -5.70
C LEU A 52 8.32 1.42 -4.40
N THR A 53 8.62 0.71 -3.31
CA THR A 53 8.89 1.31 -2.01
C THR A 53 10.12 2.22 -2.06
N GLY A 54 9.96 3.42 -1.54
CA GLY A 54 10.95 4.47 -1.53
C GLY A 54 10.43 5.74 -2.21
N PHE A 55 10.39 6.83 -1.48
CA PHE A 55 9.76 8.09 -1.93
C PHE A 55 10.36 8.65 -3.23
N LYS A 56 11.60 8.26 -3.55
CA LYS A 56 12.25 8.58 -4.83
C LYS A 56 11.44 8.15 -6.06
N TYR A 57 10.68 7.06 -5.97
CA TYR A 57 9.83 6.59 -7.06
C TYR A 57 8.59 7.46 -7.22
N ILE A 58 7.95 7.87 -6.11
CA ILE A 58 6.88 8.88 -6.14
C ILE A 58 7.40 10.19 -6.74
N ALA A 59 8.57 10.65 -6.31
CA ALA A 59 9.20 11.86 -6.83
C ALA A 59 9.50 11.77 -8.34
N ALA A 60 9.93 10.60 -8.82
CA ALA A 60 10.15 10.36 -10.24
C ALA A 60 8.85 10.46 -11.05
N GLU A 61 7.77 9.84 -10.58
CA GLU A 61 6.45 9.96 -11.24
C GLU A 61 5.95 11.41 -11.30
N ILE A 62 6.09 12.15 -10.20
CA ILE A 62 5.72 13.58 -10.18
C ILE A 62 6.52 14.38 -11.21
N ARG A 63 7.79 14.03 -11.46
CA ARG A 63 8.63 14.70 -12.48
C ARG A 63 8.15 14.44 -13.89
N HIS A 64 7.57 13.26 -14.15
CA HIS A 64 7.13 12.82 -15.46
C HIS A 64 5.65 13.09 -15.75
N LEU A 65 4.94 13.78 -14.84
CA LEU A 65 3.56 14.18 -15.08
C LEU A 65 3.45 15.09 -16.30
N SER A 66 2.45 14.83 -17.12
CA SER A 66 2.10 15.76 -18.20
C SER A 66 1.52 17.07 -17.62
N PRO A 67 1.59 18.20 -18.35
CA PRO A 67 1.01 19.46 -17.88
C PRO A 67 -0.49 19.40 -17.55
N GLU A 68 -1.19 18.43 -18.11
CA GLU A 68 -2.63 18.22 -17.92
C GLU A 68 -2.96 17.43 -16.64
N GLN A 69 -1.98 16.73 -16.08
CA GLN A 69 -2.15 15.91 -14.88
C GLN A 69 -1.93 16.73 -13.61
N ASN A 70 -2.85 16.62 -12.68
CA ASN A 70 -2.82 17.34 -11.41
C ASN A 70 -2.47 16.39 -10.28
N PHE A 71 -1.22 16.45 -9.80
CA PHE A 71 -0.80 15.73 -8.60
C PHE A 71 -1.57 16.27 -7.39
N ILE A 72 -2.26 15.40 -6.68
CA ILE A 72 -3.00 15.79 -5.48
C ILE A 72 -2.43 15.20 -4.20
N PHE A 73 -1.83 14.00 -4.24
CA PHE A 73 -1.28 13.34 -3.07
C PHE A 73 -0.33 12.19 -3.43
N GLY A 74 0.69 11.98 -2.58
CA GLY A 74 1.56 10.80 -2.66
C GLY A 74 1.93 10.31 -1.27
N TYR A 75 1.97 8.97 -1.06
CA TYR A 75 2.31 8.45 0.26
C TYR A 75 2.91 7.05 0.25
N GLU A 76 3.58 6.75 1.36
CA GLU A 76 4.01 5.42 1.78
C GLU A 76 3.41 5.12 3.16
N GLU A 77 3.05 3.87 3.42
CA GLU A 77 2.43 3.39 4.66
C GLU A 77 3.27 3.64 5.92
N SER A 78 4.57 3.85 5.74
CA SER A 78 5.54 4.16 6.80
C SER A 78 5.58 5.64 7.20
N TYR A 79 4.44 6.33 7.13
CA TYR A 79 4.25 7.74 7.46
C TYR A 79 4.99 8.73 6.55
N GLY A 80 5.30 8.32 5.33
CA GLY A 80 5.83 9.21 4.30
C GLY A 80 4.71 9.80 3.47
N PHE A 81 4.49 11.12 3.54
CA PHE A 81 3.39 11.81 2.85
C PHE A 81 3.87 13.05 2.11
N LEU A 82 3.23 13.36 0.97
CA LEU A 82 3.42 14.58 0.21
C LEU A 82 2.06 15.06 -0.33
N ALA A 83 1.70 16.30 -0.01
CA ALA A 83 0.43 16.90 -0.43
C ALA A 83 0.56 17.83 -1.65
N ARG A 84 1.73 18.41 -1.88
CA ARG A 84 2.01 19.33 -2.99
C ARG A 84 3.40 19.11 -3.57
N PRO A 85 3.59 19.23 -4.89
CA PRO A 85 4.79 18.77 -5.58
C PRO A 85 5.95 19.79 -5.61
N PHE A 86 5.97 20.83 -4.78
CA PHE A 86 7.05 21.81 -4.78
C PHE A 86 8.34 21.29 -4.12
N VAL A 87 8.26 20.24 -3.30
CA VAL A 87 9.40 19.41 -2.89
C VAL A 87 9.30 18.02 -3.53
N ARG A 88 10.44 17.32 -3.57
CA ARG A 88 10.54 16.00 -4.24
C ARG A 88 10.85 14.87 -3.25
N ASP A 89 10.34 14.99 -2.04
CA ASP A 89 10.37 13.96 -1.00
C ASP A 89 9.16 14.14 -0.08
N LYS A 90 8.92 13.15 0.79
CA LYS A 90 7.97 13.23 1.89
C LYS A 90 8.25 14.48 2.74
N ASP A 91 7.21 15.17 3.14
CA ASP A 91 7.35 16.47 3.80
C ASP A 91 6.36 16.66 4.94
N ALA A 92 6.82 16.42 6.15
CA ALA A 92 6.03 16.61 7.36
C ALA A 92 5.63 18.08 7.59
N ILE A 93 6.41 19.05 7.08
CA ILE A 93 6.11 20.48 7.21
C ILE A 93 4.84 20.85 6.44
N GLN A 94 4.56 20.19 5.31
CA GLN A 94 3.29 20.32 4.61
C GLN A 94 2.14 19.60 5.33
N ILE A 95 2.44 18.41 5.85
CA ILE A 95 1.41 17.46 6.30
C ILE A 95 0.85 17.84 7.67
N VAL A 96 1.69 18.27 8.60
CA VAL A 96 1.24 18.63 9.97
C VAL A 96 0.22 19.79 9.95
N PRO A 97 0.48 20.94 9.30
CA PRO A 97 -0.51 22.01 9.19
C PRO A 97 -1.78 21.57 8.43
N LEU A 98 -1.62 20.73 7.39
CA LEU A 98 -2.75 20.22 6.61
C LEU A 98 -3.68 19.37 7.49
N MET A 99 -3.12 18.48 8.31
CA MET A 99 -3.88 17.63 9.22
C MET A 99 -4.54 18.45 10.33
N ILE A 100 -3.84 19.43 10.90
CA ILE A 100 -4.39 20.34 11.91
C ILE A 100 -5.59 21.10 11.35
N LYS A 101 -5.44 21.66 10.14
CA LYS A 101 -6.52 22.38 9.47
C LYS A 101 -7.72 21.46 9.22
N TYR A 102 -7.48 20.25 8.74
CA TYR A 102 -8.54 19.26 8.51
C TYR A 102 -9.29 18.94 9.81
N ALA A 103 -8.56 18.63 10.89
CA ALA A 103 -9.16 18.35 12.20
C ALA A 103 -9.96 19.55 12.75
N ALA A 104 -9.47 20.78 12.58
CA ALA A 104 -10.17 21.99 12.99
C ALA A 104 -11.47 22.22 12.20
N GLU A 105 -11.45 22.01 10.88
CA GLU A 105 -12.64 22.10 10.04
C GLU A 105 -13.70 21.07 10.44
N LEU A 106 -13.28 19.83 10.75
CA LEU A 106 -14.18 18.78 11.23
C LEU A 106 -14.77 19.16 12.60
N LYS A 107 -13.94 19.64 13.54
CA LYS A 107 -14.38 20.07 14.85
C LYS A 107 -15.43 21.17 14.78
N ASN A 108 -15.28 22.14 13.88
CA ASN A 108 -16.27 23.20 13.64
C ASN A 108 -17.62 22.66 13.13
N LYS A 109 -17.62 21.46 12.56
CA LYS A 109 -18.82 20.72 12.10
C LYS A 109 -19.32 19.71 13.13
N GLY A 110 -18.77 19.70 14.35
CA GLY A 110 -19.10 18.73 15.40
C GLY A 110 -18.60 17.30 15.09
N ARG A 111 -17.58 17.15 14.23
CA ARG A 111 -17.04 15.87 13.78
C ARG A 111 -15.57 15.71 14.19
N MET A 112 -15.09 14.48 14.12
CA MET A 112 -13.70 14.08 14.36
C MET A 112 -13.13 13.33 13.17
N LEU A 113 -11.81 13.17 13.12
CA LEU A 113 -11.13 12.35 12.11
C LEU A 113 -11.61 10.90 12.11
N LYS A 114 -12.04 10.39 13.26
CA LYS A 114 -12.63 9.06 13.39
C LYS A 114 -13.90 8.93 12.54
N ASP A 115 -14.79 9.89 12.62
CA ASP A 115 -16.07 9.88 11.88
C ASP A 115 -15.81 9.93 10.37
N GLU A 116 -14.79 10.69 9.94
CA GLU A 116 -14.39 10.72 8.53
C GLU A 116 -13.80 9.37 8.07
N LEU A 117 -12.99 8.72 8.91
CA LEU A 117 -12.45 7.39 8.58
C LEU A 117 -13.56 6.34 8.49
N GLU A 118 -14.54 6.38 9.40
CA GLU A 118 -15.71 5.51 9.36
C GLU A 118 -16.56 5.73 8.10
N ASP A 119 -16.72 6.99 7.66
CA ASP A 119 -17.41 7.28 6.40
C ASP A 119 -16.62 6.78 5.18
N ILE A 120 -15.30 6.94 5.17
CA ILE A 120 -14.44 6.40 4.12
C ILE A 120 -14.60 4.88 4.05
N THR A 121 -14.42 4.17 5.17
CA THR A 121 -14.51 2.70 5.20
C THR A 121 -15.90 2.18 4.81
N ARG A 122 -16.96 2.90 5.17
CA ARG A 122 -18.34 2.56 4.76
C ARG A 122 -18.52 2.64 3.24
N ASN A 123 -17.87 3.60 2.59
CA ASN A 123 -18.04 3.84 1.16
C ASN A 123 -17.16 2.94 0.28
N VAL A 124 -15.97 2.57 0.76
CA VAL A 124 -14.95 1.94 -0.10
C VAL A 124 -14.44 0.59 0.41
N GLY A 125 -14.92 0.13 1.56
CA GLY A 125 -14.51 -1.13 2.20
C GLY A 125 -13.65 -0.91 3.44
N ASN A 126 -13.79 -1.83 4.39
CA ASN A 126 -13.07 -1.79 5.67
C ASN A 126 -11.73 -2.53 5.56
N PHE A 127 -10.77 -1.89 4.88
CA PHE A 127 -9.40 -2.42 4.81
C PHE A 127 -8.68 -2.25 6.14
N ASN A 128 -8.12 -3.35 6.62
CA ASN A 128 -7.25 -3.38 7.78
C ASN A 128 -5.84 -3.77 7.34
N ASP A 129 -4.84 -3.17 7.98
CA ASP A 129 -3.45 -3.32 7.59
C ASP A 129 -2.60 -3.78 8.77
N LYS A 130 -1.70 -4.72 8.53
CA LYS A 130 -0.73 -5.20 9.52
C LYS A 130 0.63 -5.42 8.88
N LEU A 131 1.67 -5.01 9.59
CA LEU A 131 3.06 -5.24 9.21
C LEU A 131 3.71 -6.18 10.21
N PHE A 132 4.20 -7.31 9.73
CA PHE A 132 5.11 -8.18 10.46
C PHE A 132 6.54 -7.98 9.99
N SER A 133 7.49 -8.03 10.90
CA SER A 133 8.90 -7.84 10.59
C SER A 133 9.72 -8.90 11.32
N HIS A 134 10.36 -9.78 10.56
CA HIS A 134 11.15 -10.88 11.09
C HIS A 134 12.63 -10.62 10.80
N THR A 135 13.45 -10.66 11.84
CA THR A 135 14.91 -10.58 11.75
C THR A 135 15.47 -11.96 12.06
N PHE A 136 16.32 -12.47 11.17
CA PHE A 136 16.99 -13.75 11.34
C PHE A 136 18.48 -13.50 11.47
N GLU A 137 19.09 -13.88 12.59
CA GLU A 137 20.48 -13.62 12.86
C GLU A 137 21.43 -14.57 12.10
N GLY A 138 22.64 -14.07 11.78
CA GLY A 138 23.72 -14.84 11.18
C GLY A 138 23.53 -15.16 9.70
N THR A 139 24.48 -15.95 9.17
CA THR A 139 24.50 -16.35 7.74
C THR A 139 23.32 -17.25 7.37
N GLN A 140 22.85 -18.07 8.29
CA GLN A 140 21.66 -18.92 8.09
C GLN A 140 20.38 -18.10 7.93
N GLY A 141 20.33 -16.88 8.52
CA GLY A 141 19.18 -16.00 8.40
C GLY A 141 18.94 -15.51 6.98
N LYS A 142 19.99 -15.17 6.25
CA LYS A 142 19.88 -14.81 4.82
C LYS A 142 19.38 -15.98 3.98
N ALA A 143 19.93 -17.16 4.19
CA ALA A 143 19.50 -18.37 3.47
C ALA A 143 18.02 -18.70 3.74
N LYS A 144 17.55 -18.55 5.01
CA LYS A 144 16.13 -18.74 5.34
C LYS A 144 15.25 -17.76 4.58
N ILE A 145 15.61 -16.48 4.49
CA ILE A 145 14.87 -15.48 3.74
C ILE A 145 14.83 -15.81 2.24
N GLU A 146 15.96 -16.19 1.66
CA GLU A 146 16.07 -16.60 0.25
C GLU A 146 15.19 -17.82 -0.04
N ASN A 147 15.18 -18.82 0.87
CA ASN A 147 14.35 -20.01 0.74
C ASN A 147 12.85 -19.65 0.75
N ILE A 148 12.41 -18.80 1.70
CA ILE A 148 11.02 -18.32 1.75
C ILE A 148 10.63 -17.66 0.41
N MET A 149 11.44 -16.74 -0.09
CA MET A 149 11.16 -16.04 -1.34
C MET A 149 11.14 -17.00 -2.54
N THR A 150 12.07 -17.96 -2.58
CA THR A 150 12.14 -18.97 -3.64
C THR A 150 10.92 -19.88 -3.63
N GLN A 151 10.51 -20.34 -2.45
CA GLN A 151 9.31 -21.19 -2.30
C GLN A 151 8.07 -20.48 -2.83
N PHE A 152 7.85 -19.21 -2.44
CA PHE A 152 6.70 -18.44 -2.93
C PHE A 152 6.75 -18.16 -4.44
N ARG A 153 7.93 -18.14 -5.06
CA ARG A 153 8.07 -18.00 -6.52
C ARG A 153 7.77 -19.30 -7.25
N SER A 154 8.25 -20.43 -6.72
CA SER A 154 8.13 -21.74 -7.39
C SER A 154 6.79 -22.44 -7.11
N GLU A 155 6.23 -22.24 -5.92
CA GLU A 155 5.07 -22.98 -5.42
C GLU A 155 4.08 -22.04 -4.72
N THR A 156 3.59 -21.03 -5.43
CA THR A 156 2.57 -20.17 -4.85
C THR A 156 1.30 -20.96 -4.58
N PRO A 157 0.80 -20.97 -3.35
CA PRO A 157 -0.42 -21.71 -3.02
C PRO A 157 -1.63 -21.10 -3.74
N SER A 158 -2.59 -21.93 -4.16
CA SER A 158 -3.87 -21.48 -4.73
C SER A 158 -4.82 -20.87 -3.69
N GLU A 159 -4.55 -21.14 -2.40
CA GLU A 159 -5.33 -20.65 -1.26
C GLU A 159 -4.40 -20.41 -0.06
N MET A 160 -4.65 -19.35 0.71
CA MET A 160 -3.95 -19.06 1.96
C MET A 160 -4.96 -18.68 3.04
N CYS A 161 -4.96 -19.44 4.13
CA CYS A 161 -5.80 -19.19 5.31
C CYS A 161 -7.30 -19.02 5.00
N GLY A 162 -7.83 -19.78 4.04
CA GLY A 162 -9.22 -19.73 3.60
C GLY A 162 -9.51 -18.65 2.54
N LEU A 163 -8.50 -17.91 2.07
CA LEU A 163 -8.64 -16.92 1.00
C LEU A 163 -8.03 -17.46 -0.29
N LYS A 164 -8.82 -17.41 -1.38
CA LYS A 164 -8.38 -17.83 -2.71
C LYS A 164 -7.38 -16.84 -3.29
N VAL A 165 -6.22 -17.33 -3.72
CA VAL A 165 -5.25 -16.52 -4.46
C VAL A 165 -5.76 -16.30 -5.88
N ILE A 166 -5.83 -15.03 -6.30
CA ILE A 166 -6.36 -14.65 -7.62
C ILE A 166 -5.30 -14.14 -8.58
N ALA A 167 -4.21 -13.54 -8.06
CA ALA A 167 -3.09 -13.10 -8.87
C ALA A 167 -1.81 -12.99 -8.05
N ILE A 168 -0.67 -13.01 -8.73
CA ILE A 168 0.66 -12.87 -8.15
C ILE A 168 1.45 -11.86 -8.97
N GLU A 169 2.13 -10.95 -8.31
CA GLU A 169 3.13 -10.07 -8.91
C GLU A 169 4.50 -10.40 -8.33
N ASP A 170 5.40 -10.90 -9.15
CA ASP A 170 6.82 -11.06 -8.81
C ASP A 170 7.63 -9.94 -9.47
N PHE A 171 8.02 -8.97 -8.67
CA PHE A 171 8.77 -7.80 -9.14
C PHE A 171 10.23 -8.12 -9.49
N GLU A 172 10.76 -9.26 -9.06
CA GLU A 172 12.13 -9.67 -9.42
C GLU A 172 12.17 -10.22 -10.85
N THR A 173 11.22 -11.06 -11.21
CA THR A 173 11.07 -11.56 -12.60
C THR A 173 10.42 -10.50 -13.50
N GLY A 174 9.63 -9.58 -12.93
CA GLY A 174 8.87 -8.58 -13.67
C GLY A 174 7.60 -9.15 -14.29
N LYS A 175 7.04 -10.21 -13.70
CA LYS A 175 5.84 -10.89 -14.21
C LYS A 175 4.68 -10.81 -13.22
N LYS A 176 3.49 -10.60 -13.78
CA LYS A 176 2.21 -10.76 -13.10
C LYS A 176 1.49 -11.96 -13.69
N THR A 177 1.08 -12.87 -12.84
CA THR A 177 0.25 -14.03 -13.20
C THR A 177 -1.15 -13.83 -12.65
N ASP A 178 -2.15 -13.80 -13.52
CA ASP A 178 -3.57 -13.84 -13.16
C ASP A 178 -3.99 -15.31 -13.13
N LEU A 179 -4.32 -15.82 -11.93
CA LEU A 179 -4.71 -17.22 -11.74
C LEU A 179 -6.20 -17.48 -12.03
N GLN A 180 -6.97 -16.45 -12.34
CA GLN A 180 -8.37 -16.60 -12.73
C GLN A 180 -8.50 -16.89 -14.23
N ASN A 181 -7.59 -16.32 -15.03
CA ASN A 181 -7.62 -16.41 -16.51
C ASN A 181 -6.41 -17.16 -17.08
N ASP A 182 -5.48 -17.62 -16.23
CA ASP A 182 -4.18 -18.23 -16.62
C ASP A 182 -3.34 -17.29 -17.53
N GLU A 183 -3.45 -15.97 -17.33
CA GLU A 183 -2.74 -14.97 -18.10
C GLU A 183 -1.47 -14.50 -17.39
N VAL A 184 -0.39 -14.34 -18.17
CA VAL A 184 0.87 -13.75 -17.70
C VAL A 184 1.14 -12.46 -18.44
N SER A 185 1.41 -11.40 -17.70
CA SER A 185 1.72 -10.07 -18.23
C SER A 185 3.00 -9.49 -17.63
N ASP A 186 3.57 -8.48 -18.26
CA ASP A 186 4.77 -7.80 -17.78
C ASP A 186 4.42 -6.71 -16.75
N ILE A 187 5.22 -6.64 -15.68
CA ILE A 187 5.20 -5.54 -14.73
C ILE A 187 6.10 -4.43 -15.27
N THR A 188 5.55 -3.22 -15.46
CA THR A 188 6.29 -2.08 -15.99
C THR A 188 7.19 -1.37 -14.98
N LEU A 189 7.07 -1.71 -13.68
CA LEU A 189 7.92 -1.16 -12.63
C LEU A 189 9.34 -1.76 -12.68
N PRO A 190 10.36 -1.04 -12.16
CA PRO A 190 11.71 -1.58 -12.05
C PRO A 190 11.74 -2.88 -11.26
N LYS A 191 12.77 -3.71 -11.52
CA LYS A 191 12.94 -4.96 -10.76
C LYS A 191 13.23 -4.69 -9.28
N ALA A 192 12.61 -5.48 -8.42
CA ALA A 192 12.78 -5.44 -6.97
C ALA A 192 12.49 -6.82 -6.37
N ASN A 193 13.19 -7.18 -5.29
CA ASN A 193 12.91 -8.44 -4.60
C ASN A 193 11.65 -8.29 -3.73
N VAL A 194 10.49 -8.35 -4.38
CA VAL A 194 9.16 -8.28 -3.77
C VAL A 194 8.24 -9.26 -4.47
N ILE A 195 7.43 -9.97 -3.70
CA ILE A 195 6.31 -10.77 -4.19
C ILE A 195 5.04 -10.19 -3.59
N LYS A 196 4.03 -9.96 -4.41
CA LYS A 196 2.71 -9.50 -3.98
C LYS A 196 1.65 -10.51 -4.43
N ILE A 197 0.86 -10.99 -3.48
CA ILE A 197 -0.16 -12.02 -3.68
C ILE A 197 -1.51 -11.37 -3.44
N TYR A 198 -2.42 -11.53 -4.39
CA TYR A 198 -3.73 -10.91 -4.35
C TYR A 198 -4.82 -11.91 -4.03
N PHE A 199 -5.78 -11.45 -3.24
CA PHE A 199 -7.05 -12.10 -2.91
C PHE A 199 -8.19 -11.18 -3.32
N ASN A 200 -9.43 -11.66 -3.35
CA ASN A 200 -10.59 -10.79 -3.54
C ASN A 200 -10.68 -9.72 -2.42
N GLU A 201 -10.25 -10.08 -1.22
CA GLU A 201 -10.28 -9.24 -0.03
C GLU A 201 -9.12 -8.23 0.06
N GLY A 202 -8.09 -8.36 -0.79
CA GLY A 202 -6.93 -7.47 -0.78
C GLY A 202 -5.63 -8.17 -1.16
N PHE A 203 -4.55 -7.94 -0.40
CA PHE A 203 -3.25 -8.52 -0.74
C PHE A 203 -2.36 -8.76 0.48
N ILE A 204 -1.35 -9.61 0.26
CA ILE A 204 -0.12 -9.64 1.07
C ILE A 204 1.08 -9.32 0.20
N ALA A 205 2.15 -8.78 0.81
CA ALA A 205 3.42 -8.59 0.11
C ALA A 205 4.60 -9.02 1.00
N LEU A 206 5.51 -9.77 0.41
CA LEU A 206 6.76 -10.20 1.02
C LEU A 206 7.90 -9.36 0.45
N ARG A 207 8.68 -8.73 1.34
CA ARG A 207 9.80 -7.87 0.96
C ARG A 207 10.99 -8.06 1.90
N PRO A 208 12.05 -8.71 1.46
CA PRO A 208 13.33 -8.73 2.17
C PRO A 208 13.95 -7.33 2.25
N SER A 209 14.70 -7.08 3.31
CA SER A 209 15.57 -5.89 3.40
C SER A 209 16.82 -6.10 2.54
N GLY A 210 17.24 -5.05 1.84
CA GLY A 210 18.48 -5.11 1.04
C GLY A 210 19.75 -5.02 1.88
N THR A 211 19.68 -4.59 3.14
CA THR A 211 20.85 -4.27 3.98
C THR A 211 20.93 -5.11 5.25
N GLU A 212 19.83 -5.64 5.72
CA GLU A 212 19.73 -6.39 6.98
C GLU A 212 19.13 -7.77 6.73
N PRO A 213 19.43 -8.80 7.54
CA PRO A 213 18.79 -10.11 7.46
C PRO A 213 17.36 -10.06 8.02
N LYS A 214 16.54 -9.30 7.38
CA LYS A 214 15.16 -9.00 7.76
C LYS A 214 14.21 -9.17 6.57
N ILE A 215 13.03 -9.71 6.82
CA ILE A 215 11.94 -9.77 5.86
C ILE A 215 10.68 -9.16 6.46
N LYS A 216 9.94 -8.45 5.65
CA LYS A 216 8.66 -7.84 6.01
C LYS A 216 7.52 -8.53 5.28
N LEU A 217 6.45 -8.81 6.02
CA LEU A 217 5.17 -9.21 5.48
C LEU A 217 4.17 -8.07 5.70
N TYR A 218 3.70 -7.50 4.62
CA TYR A 218 2.61 -6.53 4.60
C TYR A 218 1.31 -7.28 4.34
N VAL A 219 0.30 -7.03 5.15
CA VAL A 219 -1.04 -7.60 4.99
C VAL A 219 -2.03 -6.44 4.91
N SER A 220 -2.81 -6.38 3.83
CA SER A 220 -3.88 -5.38 3.65
C SER A 220 -5.13 -6.10 3.13
N LEU A 221 -6.11 -6.33 4.01
CA LEU A 221 -7.30 -7.10 3.69
C LEU A 221 -8.57 -6.43 4.23
N SER A 222 -9.67 -6.59 3.48
CA SER A 222 -11.03 -6.27 3.90
C SER A 222 -11.78 -7.58 4.16
N CYS A 223 -11.55 -8.17 5.33
CA CYS A 223 -12.18 -9.43 5.73
C CYS A 223 -12.58 -9.41 7.21
N ASP A 224 -13.51 -10.29 7.57
CA ASP A 224 -13.86 -10.55 8.97
C ASP A 224 -12.69 -11.20 9.70
N HIS A 225 -12.61 -10.95 11.00
CA HIS A 225 -11.55 -11.50 11.85
C HIS A 225 -10.12 -11.24 11.34
N PHE A 226 -9.89 -10.07 10.73
CA PHE A 226 -8.61 -9.68 10.11
C PHE A 226 -7.38 -10.04 10.94
N ASP A 227 -7.35 -9.71 12.24
CA ASP A 227 -6.18 -9.99 13.09
C ASP A 227 -5.85 -11.47 13.18
N VAL A 228 -6.86 -12.34 13.21
CA VAL A 228 -6.68 -13.79 13.23
C VAL A 228 -6.15 -14.29 11.90
N VAL A 229 -6.70 -13.79 10.78
CA VAL A 229 -6.27 -14.16 9.43
C VAL A 229 -4.83 -13.70 9.19
N ALA A 230 -4.51 -12.45 9.51
CA ALA A 230 -3.17 -11.89 9.35
C ALA A 230 -2.13 -12.65 10.19
N GLN A 231 -2.48 -13.05 11.43
CA GLN A 231 -1.58 -13.85 12.26
C GLN A 231 -1.37 -15.25 11.68
N LYS A 232 -2.43 -15.93 11.24
CA LYS A 232 -2.31 -17.24 10.57
C LYS A 232 -1.44 -17.18 9.31
N MET A 233 -1.57 -16.13 8.50
CA MET A 233 -0.71 -15.92 7.32
C MET A 233 0.76 -15.76 7.73
N ASN A 234 1.02 -14.95 8.76
CA ASN A 234 2.36 -14.80 9.31
C ASN A 234 2.96 -16.14 9.76
N ASP A 235 2.19 -16.90 10.52
CA ASP A 235 2.65 -18.19 11.07
C ASP A 235 2.87 -19.22 9.96
N ALA A 236 2.00 -19.29 8.96
CA ALA A 236 2.15 -20.16 7.81
C ALA A 236 3.40 -19.85 6.96
N ILE A 237 3.82 -18.58 6.91
CA ILE A 237 4.99 -18.16 6.12
C ILE A 237 6.31 -18.35 6.89
N PHE A 238 6.33 -18.09 8.19
CA PHE A 238 7.58 -17.99 8.95
C PHE A 238 7.82 -19.11 9.96
N ASN A 239 6.78 -19.87 10.33
CA ASN A 239 6.86 -20.95 11.34
C ASN A 239 6.70 -22.35 10.73
N SER A 240 6.60 -22.46 9.40
CA SER A 240 6.61 -23.74 8.64
C SER A 240 8.01 -24.29 8.43
#